data_f1ea22c63c255c2ee73d4a58e28ef82f
#
_entry.id   f1ea22c63c255c2ee73d4a58e28ef82f
#
_cell.length_a   1.000
_cell.length_b   1.000
_cell.length_c   1.000
_cell.angle_alpha   90.00
_cell.angle_beta   90.00
_cell.angle_gamma   90.00
#
_symmetry.space_group_name_H-M   'P 1'
#
loop_
_entity.id
_entity.type
_entity.pdbx_description
1 polymer ?
#
loop_
_entity_poly.entity_id
_entity_poly.type
_entity_poly.pdbx_seq_one_letter_code
_entity_poly.pdbx_strand_id
1 'polypeptide(L)'
;MRLFNERVAANLIQSRTGLRHHMNAITGNNLFSKPRCESDIIFTASNGDLECLKEKLLSHDLYGAVVNVRALQVFMEAHVFAVWDFMSLAKSLQIALTCTQLPWFPPEDASSARFVNEIILNEESDLSQEGQAQSHLEMYLDAMKEVGASTAVFDNFLFLLKNGKEVEEALNLANVPEHIARFVTETLNISMGGSIVEVASYFLYGREDPIPDMFNALINRWDVSDLSVNKLRWYLDRHIELDGDEHGPAAQKLLQQVTRGEPDKIRLANCAAQNAIQARINLWSGILQDIAALESTSAQ
;
A
#
# COMPACT_ATOMS: atom_id res chain seq x y z
N MET A 1 -0.39 25.51 43.54
CA MET A 1 -1.09 24.41 42.81
C MET A 1 -2.24 24.88 41.91
N ARG A 2 -3.02 25.93 42.23
CA ARG A 2 -4.10 26.45 41.36
C ARG A 2 -3.59 27.19 40.12
N LEU A 3 -2.49 27.91 40.15
CA LEU A 3 -1.94 28.69 39.04
C LEU A 3 -1.28 27.85 37.94
N PHE A 4 -0.92 26.59 38.21
CA PHE A 4 -0.30 25.71 37.23
C PHE A 4 -1.35 25.06 36.29
N ASN A 5 -2.56 24.82 36.79
CA ASN A 5 -3.66 24.23 36.02
C ASN A 5 -4.28 25.21 35.00
N GLU A 6 -4.28 26.51 35.28
CA GLU A 6 -4.86 27.51 34.37
C GLU A 6 -3.99 27.78 33.12
N ARG A 7 -2.66 27.68 33.24
CA ARG A 7 -1.73 27.81 32.08
C ARG A 7 -1.77 26.61 31.17
N VAL A 8 -1.99 25.40 31.68
CA VAL A 8 -2.09 24.19 30.86
C VAL A 8 -3.41 24.19 30.08
N ALA A 9 -4.50 24.65 30.72
CA ALA A 9 -5.80 24.76 30.02
C ALA A 9 -5.80 25.83 28.91
N ALA A 10 -5.13 26.96 29.11
CA ALA A 10 -5.03 28.03 28.11
C ALA A 10 -4.21 27.60 26.86
N ASN A 11 -3.12 26.84 27.04
CA ASN A 11 -2.31 26.34 25.94
C ASN A 11 -3.02 25.24 25.13
N LEU A 12 -3.87 24.44 25.75
CA LEU A 12 -4.69 23.43 25.07
C LEU A 12 -5.82 24.05 24.22
N ILE A 13 -6.36 25.21 24.62
CA ILE A 13 -7.40 25.93 23.87
C ILE A 13 -6.78 26.64 22.66
N GLN A 14 -5.58 27.20 22.75
CA GLN A 14 -4.90 27.86 21.63
C GLN A 14 -4.42 26.85 20.55
N SER A 15 -4.01 25.64 20.96
CA SER A 15 -3.64 24.59 20.00
C SER A 15 -4.86 24.04 19.23
N ARG A 16 -6.05 24.03 19.84
CA ARG A 16 -7.29 23.58 19.20
C ARG A 16 -7.86 24.57 18.18
N THR A 17 -7.68 25.88 18.37
CA THR A 17 -8.10 26.88 17.40
C THR A 17 -7.20 26.94 16.17
N GLY A 18 -5.91 26.66 16.29
CA GLY A 18 -4.98 26.55 15.18
C GLY A 18 -5.26 25.35 14.26
N LEU A 19 -5.58 24.18 14.85
CA LEU A 19 -5.93 22.99 14.07
C LEU A 19 -7.27 23.12 13.33
N ARG A 20 -8.26 23.80 13.92
CA ARG A 20 -9.56 24.02 13.24
C ARG A 20 -9.45 24.98 12.05
N HIS A 21 -8.52 25.95 12.07
CA HIS A 21 -8.30 26.82 10.92
C HIS A 21 -7.56 26.11 9.77
N HIS A 22 -6.68 25.14 10.06
CA HIS A 22 -6.05 24.34 9.01
C HIS A 22 -7.02 23.33 8.38
N MET A 23 -7.93 22.72 9.14
CA MET A 23 -8.92 21.78 8.58
C MET A 23 -9.99 22.46 7.71
N ASN A 24 -10.34 23.74 7.99
CA ASN A 24 -11.32 24.47 7.16
C ASN A 24 -10.74 25.08 5.87
N ALA A 25 -9.43 25.14 5.72
CA ALA A 25 -8.77 25.57 4.47
C ALA A 25 -8.66 24.48 3.40
N ILE A 26 -8.84 23.20 3.79
CA ILE A 26 -8.79 22.05 2.88
C ILE A 26 -10.14 21.75 2.19
N THR A 27 -11.25 22.37 2.65
CA THR A 27 -12.59 22.15 2.08
C THR A 27 -12.92 23.00 0.84
N GLY A 28 -11.98 23.72 0.30
CA GLY A 28 -12.22 24.68 -0.78
C GLY A 28 -11.41 24.52 -2.03
N ASN A 29 -11.20 23.32 -2.55
CA ASN A 29 -10.99 23.11 -3.99
C ASN A 29 -11.11 21.60 -4.30
N ASN A 30 -12.23 21.21 -4.89
CA ASN A 30 -12.48 19.94 -5.54
C ASN A 30 -11.53 19.76 -6.73
N LEU A 31 -10.29 19.34 -6.51
CA LEU A 31 -9.32 18.95 -7.55
C LEU A 31 -9.14 17.42 -7.63
N PHE A 32 -9.75 16.67 -6.72
CA PHE A 32 -9.79 15.21 -6.85
C PHE A 32 -11.10 14.82 -7.54
N SER A 33 -11.05 14.69 -8.87
CA SER A 33 -12.09 13.94 -9.56
C SER A 33 -12.11 12.54 -8.94
N LYS A 34 -13.20 12.19 -8.22
CA LYS A 34 -13.47 10.81 -7.82
C LYS A 34 -13.11 9.90 -8.99
N PRO A 35 -12.41 8.78 -8.77
CA PRO A 35 -12.36 7.74 -9.78
C PRO A 35 -13.81 7.42 -10.10
N ARG A 36 -14.26 7.82 -11.31
CA ARG A 36 -15.59 7.49 -11.81
C ARG A 36 -15.57 6.01 -12.13
N CYS A 37 -16.10 5.19 -11.25
CA CYS A 37 -16.87 4.05 -11.76
C CYS A 37 -17.97 4.69 -12.61
N GLU A 38 -17.81 4.68 -13.93
CA GLU A 38 -18.81 5.23 -14.82
C GLU A 38 -20.14 4.51 -14.57
N SER A 39 -21.07 5.23 -13.94
CA SER A 39 -22.34 4.72 -13.43
C SER A 39 -23.36 4.36 -14.53
N ASP A 40 -22.96 4.35 -15.80
CA ASP A 40 -23.85 4.10 -16.94
C ASP A 40 -23.57 2.79 -17.70
N ILE A 41 -22.59 2.01 -17.26
CA ILE A 41 -22.45 0.64 -17.70
C ILE A 41 -23.01 -0.23 -16.58
N ILE A 42 -24.15 -0.89 -16.83
CA ILE A 42 -24.70 -1.96 -15.98
C ILE A 42 -23.67 -3.10 -15.97
N PHE A 43 -22.62 -2.95 -15.18
CA PHE A 43 -21.65 -3.99 -14.95
C PHE A 43 -22.20 -4.91 -13.85
N THR A 44 -22.87 -5.97 -14.27
CA THR A 44 -22.83 -7.21 -13.51
C THR A 44 -21.40 -7.75 -13.66
N ALA A 45 -20.45 -7.15 -12.95
CA ALA A 45 -19.13 -7.77 -12.80
C ALA A 45 -19.38 -9.14 -12.18
N SER A 46 -19.29 -10.17 -13.01
CA SER A 46 -19.39 -11.54 -12.53
C SER A 46 -18.14 -11.83 -11.71
N ASN A 47 -18.22 -12.70 -10.72
CA ASN A 47 -17.03 -13.19 -10.02
C ASN A 47 -15.95 -13.67 -11.02
N GLY A 48 -16.33 -14.08 -12.24
CA GLY A 48 -15.44 -14.49 -13.31
C GLY A 48 -14.49 -13.40 -13.81
N ASP A 49 -14.87 -12.12 -13.79
CA ASP A 49 -13.99 -11.04 -14.25
C ASP A 49 -12.86 -10.78 -13.23
N LEU A 50 -13.17 -10.88 -11.93
CA LEU A 50 -12.18 -10.73 -10.87
C LEU A 50 -11.18 -11.89 -10.87
N GLU A 51 -11.64 -13.12 -11.01
CA GLU A 51 -10.77 -14.30 -11.11
C GLU A 51 -9.88 -14.24 -12.36
N CYS A 52 -10.40 -13.80 -13.50
CA CYS A 52 -9.60 -13.61 -14.72
C CYS A 52 -8.48 -12.55 -14.51
N LEU A 53 -8.74 -11.48 -13.76
CA LEU A 53 -7.70 -10.48 -13.43
C LEU A 53 -6.66 -11.04 -12.46
N LYS A 54 -7.07 -11.84 -11.46
CA LYS A 54 -6.13 -12.53 -10.57
C LYS A 54 -5.22 -13.48 -11.35
N GLU A 55 -5.78 -14.31 -12.22
CA GLU A 55 -5.01 -15.20 -13.09
C GLU A 55 -4.00 -14.45 -13.95
N LYS A 56 -4.39 -13.31 -14.54
CA LYS A 56 -3.48 -12.44 -15.32
C LYS A 56 -2.36 -11.87 -14.45
N LEU A 57 -2.65 -11.47 -13.23
CA LEU A 57 -1.64 -10.97 -12.31
C LEU A 57 -0.65 -12.06 -11.94
N LEU A 58 -1.12 -13.25 -11.55
CA LEU A 58 -0.27 -14.37 -11.12
C LEU A 58 0.52 -15.01 -12.27
N SER A 59 0.04 -14.90 -13.50
CA SER A 59 0.74 -15.39 -14.70
C SER A 59 1.55 -14.30 -15.42
N HIS A 60 1.72 -13.11 -14.84
CA HIS A 60 2.38 -11.99 -15.49
C HIS A 60 3.83 -12.28 -15.84
N ASP A 61 4.28 -11.87 -17.05
CA ASP A 61 5.62 -12.14 -17.58
C ASP A 61 6.75 -11.54 -16.74
N LEU A 62 6.47 -10.55 -15.89
CA LEU A 62 7.43 -9.95 -14.97
C LEU A 62 8.17 -10.99 -14.13
N TYR A 63 7.44 -12.00 -13.60
CA TYR A 63 8.08 -13.03 -12.77
C TYR A 63 9.12 -13.86 -13.52
N GLY A 64 8.97 -13.98 -14.85
CA GLY A 64 9.94 -14.61 -15.71
C GLY A 64 11.10 -13.70 -16.16
N ALA A 65 10.97 -12.39 -15.99
CA ALA A 65 11.98 -11.40 -16.38
C ALA A 65 12.96 -11.06 -15.24
N VAL A 66 12.59 -11.28 -13.97
CA VAL A 66 13.46 -11.01 -12.82
C VAL A 66 14.41 -12.20 -12.59
N VAL A 67 15.33 -12.43 -13.54
CA VAL A 67 16.23 -13.62 -13.54
C VAL A 67 17.68 -13.30 -13.16
N ASN A 68 18.01 -12.03 -12.97
CA ASN A 68 19.36 -11.60 -12.59
C ASN A 68 19.32 -10.41 -11.63
N VAL A 69 20.50 -10.09 -11.08
CA VAL A 69 20.66 -9.00 -10.09
C VAL A 69 20.13 -7.68 -10.59
N ARG A 70 20.43 -7.33 -11.82
CA ARG A 70 20.07 -6.03 -12.37
C ARG A 70 18.57 -5.91 -12.56
N ALA A 71 17.91 -6.95 -13.05
CA ALA A 71 16.44 -7.02 -13.12
C ALA A 71 15.81 -6.95 -11.73
N LEU A 72 16.41 -7.63 -10.74
CA LEU A 72 15.96 -7.55 -9.34
C LEU A 72 16.10 -6.14 -8.78
N GLN A 73 17.21 -5.44 -9.01
CA GLN A 73 17.40 -4.05 -8.60
C GLN A 73 16.29 -3.15 -9.16
N VAL A 74 16.00 -3.22 -10.46
CA VAL A 74 14.92 -2.45 -11.10
C VAL A 74 13.56 -2.79 -10.50
N PHE A 75 13.29 -4.07 -10.29
CA PHE A 75 12.06 -4.49 -9.60
C PHE A 75 11.94 -3.85 -8.22
N MET A 76 12.99 -3.92 -7.40
CA MET A 76 12.96 -3.39 -6.03
C MET A 76 12.89 -1.86 -6.00
N GLU A 77 13.57 -1.16 -6.90
CA GLU A 77 13.54 0.29 -7.06
C GLU A 77 12.13 0.82 -7.36
N ALA A 78 11.32 0.04 -8.09
CA ALA A 78 9.92 0.34 -8.34
C ALA A 78 8.99 -0.13 -7.22
N HIS A 79 9.20 -1.36 -6.73
CA HIS A 79 8.29 -1.99 -5.76
C HIS A 79 8.32 -1.34 -4.37
N VAL A 80 9.42 -0.67 -4.00
CA VAL A 80 9.52 0.07 -2.71
C VAL A 80 8.40 1.10 -2.53
N PHE A 81 7.91 1.69 -3.60
CA PHE A 81 6.77 2.61 -3.56
C PHE A 81 5.48 1.89 -3.19
N ALA A 82 5.29 0.66 -3.65
CA ALA A 82 4.15 -0.18 -3.30
C ALA A 82 4.24 -0.73 -1.85
N VAL A 83 5.44 -0.94 -1.33
CA VAL A 83 5.67 -1.25 0.09
C VAL A 83 5.30 -0.06 0.97
N TRP A 84 5.67 1.15 0.55
CA TRP A 84 5.39 2.36 1.29
C TRP A 84 3.90 2.75 1.26
N ASP A 85 3.26 2.73 0.08
CA ASP A 85 1.88 3.24 -0.07
C ASP A 85 0.84 2.31 0.56
N PHE A 86 1.17 1.03 0.78
CA PHE A 86 0.36 0.05 1.51
C PHE A 86 -0.09 0.59 2.87
N MET A 87 0.85 1.22 3.61
CA MET A 87 0.55 1.78 4.92
C MET A 87 -0.54 2.85 4.89
N SER A 88 -0.73 3.53 3.76
CA SER A 88 -1.82 4.51 3.63
C SER A 88 -3.19 3.84 3.63
N LEU A 89 -3.33 2.66 3.01
CA LEU A 89 -4.55 1.84 3.09
C LEU A 89 -4.77 1.33 4.52
N ALA A 90 -3.74 0.72 5.13
CA ALA A 90 -3.81 0.19 6.49
C ALA A 90 -4.15 1.28 7.52
N LYS A 91 -3.55 2.47 7.42
CA LYS A 91 -3.86 3.62 8.29
C LYS A 91 -5.27 4.16 8.07
N SER A 92 -5.76 4.18 6.83
CA SER A 92 -7.15 4.55 6.54
C SER A 92 -8.14 3.58 7.20
N LEU A 93 -7.88 2.27 7.14
CA LEU A 93 -8.66 1.26 7.85
C LEU A 93 -8.57 1.44 9.37
N GLN A 94 -7.37 1.73 9.91
CA GLN A 94 -7.19 1.99 11.34
C GLN A 94 -8.01 3.18 11.81
N ILE A 95 -7.98 4.29 11.08
CA ILE A 95 -8.76 5.49 11.39
C ILE A 95 -10.27 5.19 11.38
N ALA A 96 -10.74 4.41 10.42
CA ALA A 96 -12.16 4.12 10.22
C ALA A 96 -12.73 3.07 11.18
N LEU A 97 -11.92 2.07 11.58
CA LEU A 97 -12.39 0.88 12.30
C LEU A 97 -11.93 0.84 13.76
N THR A 98 -11.06 1.75 14.17
CA THR A 98 -10.57 1.88 15.53
C THR A 98 -10.81 3.29 16.06
N CYS A 99 -10.47 3.56 17.32
CA CYS A 99 -10.50 4.92 17.86
C CYS A 99 -9.07 5.45 18.02
N THR A 100 -8.65 6.31 17.09
CA THR A 100 -7.36 7.02 17.14
C THR A 100 -7.47 8.43 17.76
N GLN A 101 -8.66 8.80 18.28
CA GLN A 101 -8.93 10.12 18.82
C GLN A 101 -9.05 10.10 20.36
N LEU A 102 -8.95 11.27 20.96
CA LEU A 102 -9.18 11.48 22.39
C LEU A 102 -10.41 12.38 22.62
N PRO A 103 -11.29 12.07 23.61
CA PRO A 103 -11.26 10.88 24.46
C PRO A 103 -11.53 9.58 23.70
N TRP A 104 -10.97 8.46 24.18
CA TRP A 104 -11.13 7.16 23.56
C TRP A 104 -12.55 6.60 23.74
N PHE A 105 -13.05 5.97 22.68
CA PHE A 105 -14.28 5.19 22.69
C PHE A 105 -13.99 3.78 22.16
N PRO A 106 -14.68 2.73 22.64
CA PRO A 106 -14.53 1.39 22.09
C PRO A 106 -14.97 1.34 20.63
N PRO A 107 -14.27 0.54 19.78
CA PRO A 107 -14.69 0.36 18.39
C PRO A 107 -16.04 -0.35 18.31
N GLU A 108 -16.80 -0.09 17.23
CA GLU A 108 -18.10 -0.75 16.98
C GLU A 108 -17.93 -2.27 16.80
N ASP A 109 -16.86 -2.70 16.13
CA ASP A 109 -16.48 -4.11 15.96
C ASP A 109 -15.05 -4.36 16.42
N ALA A 110 -14.94 -5.03 17.58
CA ALA A 110 -13.65 -5.35 18.18
C ALA A 110 -12.83 -6.35 17.33
N SER A 111 -13.45 -7.20 16.49
CA SER A 111 -12.72 -8.16 15.67
C SER A 111 -12.03 -7.47 14.48
N SER A 112 -12.70 -6.54 13.81
CA SER A 112 -12.10 -5.71 12.76
C SER A 112 -11.00 -4.81 13.32
N ALA A 113 -11.25 -4.20 14.48
CA ALA A 113 -10.25 -3.36 15.15
C ALA A 113 -8.99 -4.16 15.52
N ARG A 114 -9.18 -5.40 16.04
CA ARG A 114 -8.07 -6.30 16.36
C ARG A 114 -7.26 -6.63 15.11
N PHE A 115 -7.90 -7.07 14.04
CA PHE A 115 -7.25 -7.41 12.78
C PHE A 115 -6.41 -6.26 12.25
N VAL A 116 -7.00 -5.06 12.15
CA VAL A 116 -6.27 -3.89 11.63
C VAL A 116 -5.11 -3.49 12.55
N ASN A 117 -5.28 -3.57 13.88
CA ASN A 117 -4.19 -3.26 14.81
C ASN A 117 -3.06 -4.29 14.76
N GLU A 118 -3.33 -5.58 14.47
CA GLU A 118 -2.32 -6.60 14.25
C GLU A 118 -1.51 -6.30 12.97
N ILE A 119 -2.18 -5.93 11.87
CA ILE A 119 -1.49 -5.46 10.65
C ILE A 119 -0.57 -4.27 10.97
N ILE A 120 -1.10 -3.24 11.65
CA ILE A 120 -0.30 -2.04 11.99
C ILE A 120 0.88 -2.40 12.89
N LEU A 121 0.72 -3.32 13.84
CA LEU A 121 1.80 -3.77 14.71
C LEU A 121 2.93 -4.40 13.89
N ASN A 122 2.58 -5.29 12.97
CA ASN A 122 3.54 -6.00 12.15
C ASN A 122 4.21 -5.05 11.15
N GLU A 123 3.45 -4.18 10.48
CA GLU A 123 3.99 -3.27 9.46
C GLU A 123 4.89 -2.17 10.03
N GLU A 124 4.57 -1.62 11.22
CA GLU A 124 5.32 -0.51 11.80
C GLU A 124 6.46 -0.94 12.72
N SER A 125 6.40 -2.15 13.28
CA SER A 125 7.31 -2.56 14.37
C SER A 125 7.45 -4.06 14.53
N ASP A 126 7.48 -4.81 13.43
CA ASP A 126 7.76 -6.24 13.46
C ASP A 126 9.20 -6.53 13.92
N LEU A 127 9.47 -7.76 14.27
CA LEU A 127 10.82 -8.19 14.64
C LEU A 127 11.62 -8.53 13.38
N SER A 128 12.75 -7.85 13.19
CA SER A 128 13.73 -8.17 12.15
C SER A 128 14.36 -9.54 12.38
N GLN A 129 15.13 -10.01 11.41
CA GLN A 129 15.91 -11.26 11.52
C GLN A 129 16.83 -11.26 12.76
N GLU A 130 17.29 -10.08 13.20
CA GLU A 130 18.13 -9.87 14.38
C GLU A 130 17.32 -9.67 15.67
N GLY A 131 15.98 -9.76 15.61
CA GLY A 131 15.10 -9.59 16.76
C GLY A 131 14.94 -8.12 17.21
N GLN A 132 15.25 -7.16 16.35
CA GLN A 132 15.07 -5.74 16.60
C GLN A 132 13.72 -5.29 16.01
N ALA A 133 12.99 -4.40 16.72
CA ALA A 133 11.78 -3.79 16.16
C ALA A 133 12.14 -2.92 14.96
N GLN A 134 11.50 -3.20 13.82
CA GLN A 134 11.76 -2.53 12.55
C GLN A 134 10.48 -2.55 11.69
N SER A 135 10.19 -1.49 10.94
CA SER A 135 9.09 -1.51 9.99
C SER A 135 9.40 -2.37 8.77
N HIS A 136 8.37 -2.93 8.13
CA HIS A 136 8.54 -3.67 6.88
C HIS A 136 9.18 -2.82 5.79
N LEU A 137 8.90 -1.51 5.73
CA LEU A 137 9.59 -0.59 4.83
C LEU A 137 11.11 -0.51 5.11
N GLU A 138 11.52 -0.40 6.36
CA GLU A 138 12.95 -0.37 6.72
C GLU A 138 13.63 -1.70 6.40
N MET A 139 12.98 -2.83 6.67
CA MET A 139 13.48 -4.16 6.28
C MET A 139 13.64 -4.28 4.76
N TYR A 140 12.67 -3.76 3.99
CA TYR A 140 12.76 -3.75 2.53
C TYR A 140 13.90 -2.86 2.01
N LEU A 141 14.10 -1.68 2.60
CA LEU A 141 15.21 -0.78 2.28
C LEU A 141 16.57 -1.42 2.62
N ASP A 142 16.66 -2.18 3.69
CA ASP A 142 17.87 -2.94 4.04
C ASP A 142 18.12 -4.10 3.05
N ALA A 143 17.06 -4.75 2.58
CA ALA A 143 17.18 -5.74 1.51
C ALA A 143 17.61 -5.10 0.17
N MET A 144 17.09 -3.90 -0.16
CA MET A 144 17.56 -3.13 -1.32
C MET A 144 19.05 -2.82 -1.26
N LYS A 145 19.56 -2.40 -0.10
CA LYS A 145 21.00 -2.16 0.12
C LYS A 145 21.83 -3.43 -0.07
N GLU A 146 21.34 -4.58 0.43
CA GLU A 146 22.02 -5.87 0.30
C GLU A 146 22.23 -6.25 -1.16
N VAL A 147 21.22 -6.06 -2.02
CA VAL A 147 21.30 -6.38 -3.46
C VAL A 147 21.91 -5.24 -4.30
N GLY A 148 22.21 -4.09 -3.68
CA GLY A 148 22.78 -2.93 -4.37
C GLY A 148 21.76 -2.15 -5.22
N ALA A 149 20.46 -2.27 -4.93
CA ALA A 149 19.42 -1.46 -5.54
C ALA A 149 19.47 -0.01 -5.02
N SER A 150 19.14 0.97 -5.87
CA SER A 150 19.17 2.38 -5.50
C SER A 150 17.92 2.80 -4.74
N THR A 151 18.08 3.49 -3.62
CA THR A 151 16.96 4.13 -2.90
C THR A 151 16.81 5.62 -3.23
N ALA A 152 17.68 6.18 -4.07
CA ALA A 152 17.82 7.62 -4.24
C ALA A 152 16.53 8.32 -4.70
N VAL A 153 15.78 7.74 -5.64
CA VAL A 153 14.52 8.31 -6.14
C VAL A 153 13.46 8.26 -5.05
N PHE A 154 13.36 7.14 -4.35
CA PHE A 154 12.42 6.96 -3.23
C PHE A 154 12.75 7.86 -2.05
N ASP A 155 14.03 7.96 -1.66
CA ASP A 155 14.47 8.85 -0.58
C ASP A 155 14.17 10.31 -0.89
N ASN A 156 14.40 10.75 -2.15
CA ASN A 156 14.06 12.10 -2.60
C ASN A 156 12.55 12.35 -2.57
N PHE A 157 11.75 11.39 -3.00
CA PHE A 157 10.29 11.47 -2.91
C PHE A 157 9.82 11.66 -1.46
N LEU A 158 10.31 10.83 -0.53
CA LEU A 158 9.97 10.96 0.90
C LEU A 158 10.46 12.27 1.50
N PHE A 159 11.64 12.74 1.11
CA PHE A 159 12.16 14.04 1.54
C PHE A 159 11.23 15.18 1.10
N LEU A 160 10.75 15.15 -0.13
CA LEU A 160 9.84 16.17 -0.66
C LEU A 160 8.50 16.17 0.09
N LEU A 161 7.92 15.00 0.37
CA LEU A 161 6.70 14.87 1.19
C LEU A 161 6.89 15.41 2.61
N LYS A 162 8.01 15.06 3.27
CA LYS A 162 8.34 15.56 4.62
C LYS A 162 8.52 17.08 4.65
N ASN A 163 8.88 17.69 3.51
CA ASN A 163 8.98 19.15 3.36
C ASN A 163 7.70 19.81 2.85
N GLY A 164 6.56 19.10 2.93
CA GLY A 164 5.24 19.65 2.67
C GLY A 164 4.85 19.76 1.19
N LYS A 165 5.53 19.03 0.31
CA LYS A 165 5.09 18.92 -1.07
C LYS A 165 3.88 18.01 -1.18
N GLU A 166 2.94 18.37 -2.06
CA GLU A 166 1.83 17.47 -2.40
C GLU A 166 2.36 16.23 -3.13
N VAL A 167 1.61 15.12 -3.03
CA VAL A 167 2.07 13.82 -3.54
C VAL A 167 2.45 13.86 -5.01
N GLU A 168 1.58 14.41 -5.87
CA GLU A 168 1.83 14.49 -7.31
C GLU A 168 3.05 15.40 -7.62
N GLU A 169 3.20 16.50 -6.91
CA GLU A 169 4.36 17.39 -7.05
C GLU A 169 5.64 16.65 -6.62
N ALA A 170 5.61 15.92 -5.52
CA ALA A 170 6.75 15.16 -5.01
C ALA A 170 7.16 14.04 -5.98
N LEU A 171 6.19 13.29 -6.54
CA LEU A 171 6.45 12.25 -7.55
C LEU A 171 7.14 12.85 -8.79
N ASN A 172 6.64 13.96 -9.30
CA ASN A 172 7.21 14.66 -10.46
C ASN A 172 8.62 15.19 -10.18
N LEU A 173 8.82 15.88 -9.06
CA LEU A 173 10.12 16.46 -8.69
C LEU A 173 11.18 15.39 -8.38
N ALA A 174 10.76 14.24 -7.87
CA ALA A 174 11.65 13.10 -7.65
C ALA A 174 11.95 12.33 -8.95
N ASN A 175 11.33 12.68 -10.08
CA ASN A 175 11.42 11.98 -11.36
C ASN A 175 11.00 10.49 -11.26
N VAL A 176 9.94 10.22 -10.49
CA VAL A 176 9.39 8.87 -10.38
C VAL A 176 8.78 8.46 -11.73
N PRO A 177 9.10 7.26 -12.27
CA PRO A 177 8.52 6.76 -13.52
C PRO A 177 6.99 6.78 -13.51
N GLU A 178 6.37 7.08 -14.66
CA GLU A 178 4.93 7.30 -14.76
C GLU A 178 4.09 6.13 -14.25
N HIS A 179 4.47 4.89 -14.55
CA HIS A 179 3.73 3.71 -14.10
C HIS A 179 3.75 3.55 -12.58
N ILE A 180 4.85 3.92 -11.91
CA ILE A 180 4.97 3.93 -10.44
C ILE A 180 4.15 5.10 -9.87
N ALA A 181 4.31 6.30 -10.43
CA ALA A 181 3.60 7.50 -9.98
C ALA A 181 2.08 7.30 -10.06
N ARG A 182 1.58 6.70 -11.15
CA ARG A 182 0.15 6.36 -11.30
C ARG A 182 -0.33 5.40 -10.22
N PHE A 183 0.40 4.33 -9.97
CA PHE A 183 0.06 3.33 -8.95
C PHE A 183 -0.05 3.96 -7.56
N VAL A 184 0.95 4.75 -7.15
CA VAL A 184 0.96 5.47 -5.87
C VAL A 184 -0.20 6.45 -5.77
N THR A 185 -0.42 7.25 -6.83
CA THR A 185 -1.52 8.24 -6.86
C THR A 185 -2.89 7.56 -6.71
N GLU A 186 -3.13 6.44 -7.40
CA GLU A 186 -4.38 5.67 -7.27
C GLU A 186 -4.56 5.14 -5.84
N THR A 187 -3.53 4.53 -5.24
CA THR A 187 -3.57 4.03 -3.86
C THR A 187 -3.89 5.15 -2.87
N LEU A 188 -3.21 6.30 -2.98
CA LEU A 188 -3.40 7.41 -2.05
C LEU A 188 -4.76 8.10 -2.23
N ASN A 189 -5.26 8.21 -3.46
CA ASN A 189 -6.61 8.73 -3.72
C ASN A 189 -7.68 7.87 -3.04
N ILE A 190 -7.57 6.55 -3.13
CA ILE A 190 -8.47 5.62 -2.43
C ILE A 190 -8.30 5.73 -0.92
N SER A 191 -7.06 5.75 -0.41
CA SER A 191 -6.78 5.81 1.03
C SER A 191 -7.32 7.09 1.68
N MET A 192 -7.25 8.23 1.01
CA MET A 192 -7.64 9.54 1.55
C MET A 192 -9.08 9.95 1.22
N GLY A 193 -9.63 9.51 0.10
CA GLY A 193 -10.92 9.97 -0.41
C GLY A 193 -11.95 8.87 -0.67
N GLY A 194 -11.56 7.61 -0.66
CA GLY A 194 -12.45 6.47 -0.86
C GLY A 194 -13.35 6.19 0.34
N SER A 195 -14.45 5.49 0.10
CA SER A 195 -15.26 4.93 1.17
C SER A 195 -14.53 3.78 1.84
N ILE A 196 -14.94 3.41 3.07
CA ILE A 196 -14.36 2.26 3.79
C ILE A 196 -14.45 0.96 2.99
N VAL A 197 -15.49 0.80 2.15
CA VAL A 197 -15.67 -0.35 1.28
C VAL A 197 -14.60 -0.39 0.18
N GLU A 198 -14.30 0.74 -0.46
CA GLU A 198 -13.26 0.85 -1.46
C GLU A 198 -11.88 0.61 -0.86
N VAL A 199 -11.58 1.24 0.29
CA VAL A 199 -10.31 1.06 1.00
C VAL A 199 -10.10 -0.40 1.39
N ALA A 200 -11.11 -1.06 2.00
CA ALA A 200 -11.03 -2.46 2.39
C ALA A 200 -10.84 -3.39 1.17
N SER A 201 -11.46 -3.05 0.04
CA SER A 201 -11.35 -3.82 -1.18
C SER A 201 -9.95 -3.67 -1.83
N TYR A 202 -9.40 -2.46 -1.89
CA TYR A 202 -8.02 -2.21 -2.34
C TYR A 202 -7.00 -2.91 -1.43
N PHE A 203 -7.22 -2.84 -0.12
CA PHE A 203 -6.39 -3.52 0.87
C PHE A 203 -6.39 -5.04 0.63
N LEU A 204 -7.56 -5.68 0.59
CA LEU A 204 -7.68 -7.13 0.41
C LEU A 204 -7.16 -7.57 -0.96
N TYR A 205 -7.78 -7.12 -2.05
CA TYR A 205 -7.53 -7.67 -3.39
C TYR A 205 -6.30 -7.10 -4.07
N GLY A 206 -5.88 -5.91 -3.70
CA GLY A 206 -4.69 -5.27 -4.26
C GLY A 206 -3.40 -5.60 -3.51
N ARG A 207 -3.52 -6.13 -2.27
CA ARG A 207 -2.37 -6.34 -1.36
C ARG A 207 -2.40 -7.71 -0.71
N GLU A 208 -3.24 -7.96 0.29
CA GLU A 208 -3.23 -9.15 1.13
C GLU A 208 -3.39 -10.47 0.36
N ASP A 209 -4.43 -10.54 -0.49
CA ASP A 209 -4.78 -11.75 -1.21
C ASP A 209 -3.71 -12.19 -2.25
N PRO A 210 -3.14 -11.29 -3.10
CA PRO A 210 -2.18 -11.70 -4.12
C PRO A 210 -0.73 -11.77 -3.65
N ILE A 211 -0.33 -11.13 -2.55
CA ILE A 211 1.08 -11.01 -2.12
C ILE A 211 1.75 -12.36 -1.92
N PRO A 212 1.18 -13.35 -1.18
CA PRO A 212 1.84 -14.63 -0.99
C PRO A 212 2.15 -15.36 -2.29
N ASP A 213 1.18 -15.40 -3.20
CA ASP A 213 1.34 -16.07 -4.49
C ASP A 213 2.33 -15.35 -5.41
N MET A 214 2.31 -14.01 -5.43
CA MET A 214 3.26 -13.18 -6.18
C MET A 214 4.69 -13.39 -5.67
N PHE A 215 4.90 -13.42 -4.37
CA PHE A 215 6.21 -13.61 -3.76
C PHE A 215 6.72 -15.02 -3.98
N ASN A 216 5.87 -16.04 -3.87
CA ASN A 216 6.21 -17.41 -4.23
C ASN A 216 6.61 -17.53 -5.71
N ALA A 217 5.88 -16.87 -6.62
CA ALA A 217 6.20 -16.88 -8.06
C ALA A 217 7.56 -16.23 -8.33
N LEU A 218 7.93 -15.21 -7.58
CA LEU A 218 9.22 -14.53 -7.67
C LEU A 218 10.36 -15.42 -7.14
N ILE A 219 10.23 -15.94 -5.91
CA ILE A 219 11.27 -16.78 -5.25
C ILE A 219 11.55 -18.05 -6.04
N ASN A 220 10.51 -18.75 -6.53
CA ASN A 220 10.67 -20.04 -7.20
C ASN A 220 11.39 -19.96 -8.54
N ARG A 221 11.55 -18.79 -9.12
CA ARG A 221 12.22 -18.56 -10.40
C ARG A 221 13.64 -18.02 -10.26
N TRP A 222 14.06 -17.69 -9.03
CA TRP A 222 15.40 -17.15 -8.80
C TRP A 222 16.44 -18.24 -8.76
N ASP A 223 17.28 -18.27 -9.79
CA ASP A 223 18.59 -18.93 -9.76
C ASP A 223 19.69 -17.88 -9.48
N VAL A 224 19.62 -17.27 -8.30
CA VAL A 224 20.58 -16.24 -7.86
C VAL A 224 21.59 -16.89 -6.92
N SER A 225 22.33 -17.89 -7.45
CA SER A 225 23.32 -18.64 -6.69
C SER A 225 24.53 -17.80 -6.23
N ASP A 226 24.74 -16.62 -6.84
CA ASP A 226 25.94 -15.79 -6.64
C ASP A 226 25.69 -14.53 -5.79
N LEU A 227 24.48 -14.29 -5.28
CA LEU A 227 24.14 -13.13 -4.48
C LEU A 227 23.63 -13.48 -3.09
N SER A 228 24.07 -12.68 -2.12
CA SER A 228 23.40 -12.63 -0.84
C SER A 228 22.09 -11.87 -1.01
N VAL A 229 20.96 -12.58 -1.01
CA VAL A 229 19.59 -12.06 -1.00
C VAL A 229 18.88 -12.48 0.29
N ASN A 230 19.65 -12.65 1.37
CA ASN A 230 19.15 -13.23 2.62
C ASN A 230 18.06 -12.34 3.24
N LYS A 231 18.27 -11.01 3.26
CA LYS A 231 17.30 -10.06 3.82
C LYS A 231 16.03 -10.01 2.99
N LEU A 232 16.15 -10.00 1.65
CA LEU A 232 14.97 -10.01 0.79
C LEU A 232 14.21 -11.33 0.93
N ARG A 233 14.91 -12.47 0.94
CA ARG A 233 14.27 -13.78 1.13
C ARG A 233 13.52 -13.83 2.45
N TRP A 234 14.17 -13.41 3.54
CA TRP A 234 13.55 -13.36 4.86
C TRP A 234 12.30 -12.46 4.87
N TYR A 235 12.38 -11.27 4.23
CA TYR A 235 11.26 -10.36 4.08
C TYR A 235 10.09 -11.00 3.34
N LEU A 236 10.34 -11.70 2.22
CA LEU A 236 9.31 -12.38 1.44
C LEU A 236 8.71 -13.56 2.19
N ASP A 237 9.56 -14.40 2.81
CA ASP A 237 9.13 -15.55 3.62
C ASP A 237 8.25 -15.10 4.80
N ARG A 238 8.61 -13.97 5.45
CA ARG A 238 7.83 -13.39 6.55
C ARG A 238 6.45 -12.96 6.12
N HIS A 239 6.30 -12.34 4.95
CA HIS A 239 4.99 -11.98 4.40
C HIS A 239 4.16 -13.19 4.01
N ILE A 240 4.77 -14.20 3.39
CA ILE A 240 4.09 -15.45 3.05
C ILE A 240 3.54 -16.15 4.32
N GLU A 241 4.31 -16.15 5.41
CA GLU A 241 3.91 -16.72 6.70
C GLU A 241 2.73 -15.93 7.32
N LEU A 242 2.82 -14.60 7.36
CA LEU A 242 1.81 -13.74 8.00
C LEU A 242 0.51 -13.67 7.18
N ASP A 243 0.61 -13.49 5.86
CA ASP A 243 -0.54 -13.20 5.00
C ASP A 243 -1.26 -14.48 4.53
N GLY A 244 -0.54 -15.61 4.47
CA GLY A 244 -1.07 -16.85 3.88
C GLY A 244 -2.19 -17.50 4.67
N ASP A 245 -2.06 -17.64 5.98
CA ASP A 245 -2.95 -18.48 6.81
C ASP A 245 -4.02 -17.67 7.57
N GLU A 246 -3.73 -16.42 7.97
CA GLU A 246 -4.60 -15.65 8.88
C GLU A 246 -5.18 -14.38 8.25
N HIS A 247 -4.40 -13.63 7.46
CA HIS A 247 -4.81 -12.31 6.98
C HIS A 247 -5.86 -12.38 5.87
N GLY A 248 -5.72 -13.27 4.89
CA GLY A 248 -6.66 -13.40 3.80
C GLY A 248 -8.11 -13.66 4.26
N PRO A 249 -8.38 -14.70 5.09
CA PRO A 249 -9.70 -14.94 5.65
C PRO A 249 -10.23 -13.79 6.54
N ALA A 250 -9.35 -13.13 7.32
CA ALA A 250 -9.74 -12.02 8.17
C ALA A 250 -10.09 -10.76 7.33
N ALA A 251 -9.36 -10.49 6.26
CA ALA A 251 -9.65 -9.39 5.35
C ALA A 251 -10.96 -9.61 4.58
N GLN A 252 -11.27 -10.86 4.18
CA GLN A 252 -12.58 -11.20 3.60
C GLN A 252 -13.72 -10.96 4.59
N LYS A 253 -13.52 -11.35 5.86
CA LYS A 253 -14.51 -11.10 6.92
C LYS A 253 -14.70 -9.60 7.14
N LEU A 254 -13.62 -8.82 7.15
CA LEU A 254 -13.69 -7.37 7.21
C LEU A 254 -14.54 -6.80 6.07
N LEU A 255 -14.31 -7.24 4.83
CA LEU A 255 -15.07 -6.77 3.67
C LEU A 255 -16.56 -7.12 3.77
N GLN A 256 -16.90 -8.32 4.28
CA GLN A 256 -18.29 -8.71 4.57
C GLN A 256 -18.94 -7.78 5.61
N GLN A 257 -18.19 -7.40 6.65
CA GLN A 257 -18.67 -6.50 7.70
C GLN A 257 -18.93 -5.08 7.18
N VAL A 258 -18.01 -4.50 6.40
CA VAL A 258 -18.18 -3.13 5.87
C VAL A 258 -19.24 -3.05 4.77
N THR A 259 -19.46 -4.12 4.00
CA THR A 259 -20.52 -4.19 2.98
C THR A 259 -21.90 -4.49 3.58
N ARG A 260 -21.95 -5.16 4.74
CA ARG A 260 -23.19 -5.57 5.44
C ARG A 260 -24.17 -6.34 4.53
N GLY A 261 -23.68 -6.99 3.47
CA GLY A 261 -24.52 -7.66 2.48
C GLY A 261 -25.35 -6.74 1.58
N GLU A 262 -25.13 -5.42 1.63
CA GLU A 262 -25.86 -4.45 0.80
C GLU A 262 -25.41 -4.57 -0.67
N PRO A 263 -26.32 -4.79 -1.62
CA PRO A 263 -25.95 -5.05 -3.03
C PRO A 263 -25.13 -3.93 -3.67
N ASP A 264 -25.41 -2.65 -3.33
CA ASP A 264 -24.68 -1.52 -3.87
C ASP A 264 -23.24 -1.47 -3.36
N LYS A 265 -23.04 -1.77 -2.07
CA LYS A 265 -21.71 -1.85 -1.47
C LYS A 265 -20.91 -3.03 -2.00
N ILE A 266 -21.56 -4.17 -2.26
CA ILE A 266 -20.92 -5.33 -2.89
C ILE A 266 -20.47 -4.99 -4.30
N ARG A 267 -21.29 -4.29 -5.09
CA ARG A 267 -20.89 -3.82 -6.44
C ARG A 267 -19.70 -2.87 -6.36
N LEU A 268 -19.74 -1.91 -5.42
CA LEU A 268 -18.63 -0.98 -5.19
C LEU A 268 -17.35 -1.71 -4.81
N ALA A 269 -17.43 -2.70 -3.91
CA ALA A 269 -16.29 -3.52 -3.51
C ALA A 269 -15.68 -4.28 -4.70
N ASN A 270 -16.51 -4.89 -5.53
CA ASN A 270 -16.06 -5.61 -6.72
C ASN A 270 -15.38 -4.68 -7.75
N CYS A 271 -15.94 -3.49 -7.99
CA CYS A 271 -15.33 -2.50 -8.86
C CYS A 271 -13.96 -2.05 -8.30
N ALA A 272 -13.88 -1.75 -7.02
CA ALA A 272 -12.62 -1.39 -6.35
C ALA A 272 -11.58 -2.51 -6.40
N ALA A 273 -12.00 -3.77 -6.22
CA ALA A 273 -11.14 -4.95 -6.35
C ALA A 273 -10.52 -5.07 -7.75
N GLN A 274 -11.35 -4.94 -8.78
CA GLN A 274 -10.88 -4.99 -10.17
C GLN A 274 -9.88 -3.87 -10.48
N ASN A 275 -10.17 -2.64 -10.03
CA ASN A 275 -9.25 -1.50 -10.18
C ASN A 275 -7.92 -1.75 -9.46
N ALA A 276 -7.95 -2.28 -8.24
CA ALA A 276 -6.75 -2.57 -7.45
C ALA A 276 -5.84 -3.60 -8.14
N ILE A 277 -6.42 -4.70 -8.64
CA ILE A 277 -5.65 -5.72 -9.37
C ILE A 277 -5.15 -5.18 -10.70
N GLN A 278 -5.97 -4.41 -11.44
CA GLN A 278 -5.55 -3.82 -12.70
C GLN A 278 -4.41 -2.80 -12.50
N ALA A 279 -4.46 -1.98 -11.44
CA ALA A 279 -3.37 -1.07 -11.07
C ALA A 279 -2.06 -1.84 -10.83
N ARG A 280 -2.12 -3.00 -10.16
CA ARG A 280 -0.97 -3.88 -9.94
C ARG A 280 -0.44 -4.46 -11.24
N ILE A 281 -1.30 -4.94 -12.14
CA ILE A 281 -0.92 -5.44 -13.47
C ILE A 281 -0.22 -4.33 -14.28
N ASN A 282 -0.75 -3.11 -14.23
CA ASN A 282 -0.15 -1.97 -14.92
C ASN A 282 1.25 -1.63 -14.37
N LEU A 283 1.42 -1.65 -13.04
CA LEU A 283 2.73 -1.49 -12.39
C LEU A 283 3.70 -2.57 -12.85
N TRP A 284 3.30 -3.85 -12.85
CA TRP A 284 4.11 -4.97 -13.31
C TRP A 284 4.52 -4.83 -14.78
N SER A 285 3.59 -4.40 -15.63
CA SER A 285 3.87 -4.15 -17.05
C SER A 285 4.89 -3.02 -17.27
N GLY A 286 4.82 -1.96 -16.46
CA GLY A 286 5.81 -0.88 -16.48
C GLY A 286 7.19 -1.35 -16.06
N ILE A 287 7.29 -2.09 -14.96
CA ILE A 287 8.57 -2.66 -14.48
C ILE A 287 9.16 -3.62 -15.52
N LEU A 288 8.33 -4.44 -16.16
CA LEU A 288 8.78 -5.35 -17.24
C LEU A 288 9.38 -4.57 -18.41
N GLN A 289 8.79 -3.43 -18.79
CA GLN A 289 9.33 -2.55 -19.83
C GLN A 289 10.68 -1.94 -19.43
N ASP A 290 10.83 -1.52 -18.17
CA ASP A 290 12.09 -0.98 -17.65
C ASP A 290 13.20 -2.04 -17.67
N ILE A 291 12.91 -3.29 -17.28
CA ILE A 291 13.86 -4.39 -17.35
C ILE A 291 14.27 -4.66 -18.81
N ALA A 292 13.33 -4.71 -19.75
CA ALA A 292 13.62 -4.94 -21.17
C ALA A 292 14.47 -3.82 -21.79
N ALA A 293 14.25 -2.56 -21.37
CA ALA A 293 15.05 -1.42 -21.82
C ALA A 293 16.52 -1.51 -21.40
N LEU A 294 16.80 -2.07 -20.22
CA LEU A 294 18.18 -2.31 -19.77
C LEU A 294 18.94 -3.34 -20.63
N GLU A 295 18.27 -4.43 -20.98
CA GLU A 295 18.88 -5.49 -21.79
C GLU A 295 19.26 -4.96 -23.18
N SER A 296 18.40 -4.12 -23.77
CA SER A 296 18.67 -3.49 -25.07
C SER A 296 19.85 -2.52 -25.05
N THR A 297 20.09 -1.84 -23.92
CA THR A 297 21.20 -0.90 -23.75
C THR A 297 22.54 -1.61 -23.50
N SER A 298 22.51 -2.80 -22.91
CA SER A 298 23.71 -3.61 -22.62
C SER A 298 24.23 -4.41 -23.83
N ALA A 299 23.43 -4.48 -24.92
CA ALA A 299 23.77 -5.20 -26.15
C ALA A 299 24.40 -4.30 -27.22
N GLN A 300 24.55 -2.99 -26.94
CA GLN A 300 25.26 -2.01 -27.81
C GLN A 300 26.64 -1.69 -27.25
#